data_fe043b916b6c7a3be932a112b9fa26c4
#
_entry.id   fe043b916b6c7a3be932a112b9fa26c4
#
_cell.length_a   1.000
_cell.length_b   1.000
_cell.length_c   1.000
_cell.angle_alpha   90.00
_cell.angle_beta   90.00
_cell.angle_gamma   90.00
#
_symmetry.space_group_name_H-M   'P 1'
#
loop_
_entity.id
_entity.type
_entity.pdbx_description
1 polymer ?
#
loop_
_entity_poly.entity_id
_entity_poly.type
_entity_poly.pdbx_seq_one_letter_code
_entity_poly.pdbx_strand_id
1 'polypeptide(L)'
;CISSAASDVYKRQLMITEIALGRKTGKSALYAFSTLHEKCGFIGILASIVPIIILPYYCVIGGWVIKFAWAFLTGSGNAAAADDYFSNFIARTGEPVMWLVFFILATSVVILLGVNKGIENISKVLMPLLVVLSVIIAVFVVTRPGAGAGIVYYLKPDLSKISANAFLAALGQLFYSMSLAMGIMITYGSYMKKVS
;
A
#
# COMPACT_ATOMS: atom_id res chain seq x y z
N CYS A 1 -14.96 11.56 -14.26
CA CYS A 1 -13.78 12.29 -14.83
C CYS A 1 -13.41 13.55 -14.08
N ILE A 2 -14.33 14.49 -13.79
CA ILE A 2 -13.99 15.76 -13.12
C ILE A 2 -13.55 15.52 -11.65
N SER A 3 -14.21 14.62 -10.94
CA SER A 3 -13.83 14.25 -9.57
C SER A 3 -12.47 13.55 -9.51
N SER A 4 -12.11 12.78 -10.53
CA SER A 4 -10.81 12.13 -10.64
C SER A 4 -9.68 13.14 -10.82
N ALA A 5 -9.83 14.11 -11.72
CA ALA A 5 -8.82 15.14 -11.95
C ALA A 5 -8.62 16.06 -10.74
N ALA A 6 -9.69 16.51 -10.09
CA ALA A 6 -9.60 17.29 -8.84
C ALA A 6 -8.95 16.47 -7.72
N SER A 7 -9.32 15.20 -7.58
CA SER A 7 -8.71 14.27 -6.65
C SER A 7 -7.20 14.11 -6.90
N ASP A 8 -6.76 14.01 -8.16
CA ASP A 8 -5.34 13.87 -8.49
C ASP A 8 -4.52 15.13 -8.22
N VAL A 9 -5.11 16.31 -8.39
CA VAL A 9 -4.46 17.58 -8.01
C VAL A 9 -4.28 17.66 -6.49
N TYR A 10 -5.30 17.35 -5.72
CA TYR A 10 -5.21 17.31 -4.25
C TYR A 10 -4.19 16.29 -3.75
N LYS A 11 -4.15 15.10 -4.36
CA LYS A 11 -3.18 14.06 -4.05
C LYS A 11 -1.75 14.56 -4.23
N ARG A 12 -1.47 15.16 -5.39
CA ARG A 12 -0.12 15.71 -5.68
C ARG A 12 0.25 16.81 -4.69
N GLN A 13 -0.67 17.71 -4.38
CA GLN A 13 -0.41 18.79 -3.43
C GLN A 13 -0.11 18.26 -2.03
N LEU A 14 -0.91 17.31 -1.50
CA LEU A 14 -0.66 16.70 -0.20
C LEU A 14 0.66 15.96 -0.16
N MET A 15 0.95 15.14 -1.16
CA MET A 15 2.21 14.40 -1.24
C MET A 15 3.42 15.33 -1.31
N ILE A 16 3.35 16.37 -2.15
CA ILE A 16 4.44 17.37 -2.26
C ILE A 16 4.61 18.10 -0.94
N THR A 17 3.52 18.46 -0.25
CA THR A 17 3.56 19.14 1.03
C THR A 17 4.20 18.27 2.11
N GLU A 18 3.84 16.99 2.20
CA GLU A 18 4.44 16.06 3.15
C GLU A 18 5.94 15.86 2.89
N ILE A 19 6.33 15.66 1.63
CA ILE A 19 7.74 15.52 1.24
C ILE A 19 8.51 16.82 1.55
N ALA A 20 7.95 17.98 1.22
CA ALA A 20 8.56 19.27 1.49
C ALA A 20 8.74 19.50 2.99
N LEU A 21 7.74 19.10 3.80
CA LEU A 21 7.82 19.17 5.26
C LEU A 21 8.95 18.29 5.80
N GLY A 22 9.03 17.05 5.35
CA GLY A 22 10.09 16.12 5.74
C GLY A 22 11.47 16.65 5.35
N ARG A 23 11.62 17.15 4.11
CA ARG A 23 12.87 17.70 3.60
C ARG A 23 13.29 18.97 4.34
N LYS A 24 12.35 19.86 4.67
CA LYS A 24 12.63 21.11 5.42
C LYS A 24 13.10 20.82 6.83
N THR A 25 12.43 19.90 7.53
CA THR A 25 12.72 19.59 8.92
C THR A 25 13.87 18.60 9.10
N GLY A 26 14.09 17.69 8.14
CA GLY A 26 15.07 16.60 8.25
C GLY A 26 14.72 15.61 9.36
N LYS A 27 13.46 15.58 9.81
CA LYS A 27 12.97 14.76 10.92
C LYS A 27 11.82 13.86 10.48
N SER A 28 11.62 12.76 11.22
CA SER A 28 10.49 11.87 11.03
C SER A 28 9.16 12.58 11.29
N ALA A 29 8.06 11.99 10.82
CA ALA A 29 6.72 12.54 10.99
C ALA A 29 6.39 12.92 12.43
N LEU A 30 6.86 12.14 13.41
CA LEU A 30 6.61 12.38 14.83
C LEU A 30 7.11 13.75 15.29
N TYR A 31 8.27 14.17 14.80
CA TYR A 31 8.93 15.41 15.25
C TYR A 31 8.85 16.54 14.22
N ALA A 32 8.48 16.28 12.98
CA ALA A 32 8.45 17.29 11.92
C ALA A 32 7.49 18.43 12.24
N PHE A 33 6.30 18.13 12.74
CA PHE A 33 5.29 19.13 13.08
C PHE A 33 5.66 19.96 14.31
N SER A 34 6.20 19.33 15.35
CA SER A 34 6.65 20.07 16.55
C SER A 34 7.84 20.99 16.29
N THR A 35 8.65 20.67 15.28
CA THR A 35 9.76 21.53 14.86
C THR A 35 9.28 22.83 14.17
N LEU A 36 8.11 22.79 13.53
CA LEU A 36 7.51 23.98 12.92
C LEU A 36 6.75 24.82 13.93
N HIS A 37 5.99 24.19 14.82
CA HIS A 37 5.22 24.86 15.84
C HIS A 37 4.94 23.90 16.99
N GLU A 38 5.26 24.29 18.22
CA GLU A 38 5.14 23.44 19.42
C GLU A 38 3.73 22.87 19.62
N LYS A 39 2.69 23.66 19.35
CA LYS A 39 1.29 23.22 19.47
C LYS A 39 0.86 22.18 18.43
N CYS A 40 1.61 22.01 17.36
CA CYS A 40 1.28 21.06 16.28
C CYS A 40 1.88 19.67 16.49
N GLY A 41 2.58 19.43 17.60
CA GLY A 41 3.18 18.13 17.91
C GLY A 41 2.19 16.97 17.94
N PHE A 42 0.93 17.21 18.34
CA PHE A 42 -0.11 16.19 18.35
C PHE A 42 -0.41 15.60 16.96
N ILE A 43 -0.27 16.39 15.90
CA ILE A 43 -0.48 15.94 14.51
C ILE A 43 0.57 14.89 14.16
N GLY A 44 1.83 15.07 14.57
CA GLY A 44 2.91 14.10 14.37
C GLY A 44 2.64 12.78 15.11
N ILE A 45 2.08 12.84 16.31
CA ILE A 45 1.68 11.66 17.07
C ILE A 45 0.56 10.92 16.34
N LEU A 46 -0.50 11.60 15.93
CA LEU A 46 -1.61 11.00 15.18
C LEU A 46 -1.12 10.37 13.87
N ALA A 47 -0.30 11.08 13.09
CA ALA A 47 0.28 10.56 11.85
C ALA A 47 1.17 9.33 12.08
N SER A 48 1.76 9.17 13.26
CA SER A 48 2.60 8.01 13.60
C SER A 48 1.82 6.81 14.12
N ILE A 49 0.68 7.04 14.76
CA ILE A 49 -0.19 5.96 15.28
C ILE A 49 -0.78 5.13 14.12
N VAL A 50 -1.18 5.77 13.03
CA VAL A 50 -1.80 5.09 11.88
C VAL A 50 -0.92 3.97 11.31
N PRO A 51 0.36 4.21 10.95
CA PRO A 51 1.23 3.13 10.49
C PRO A 51 1.47 2.03 11.53
N ILE A 52 1.52 2.39 12.82
CA ILE A 52 1.69 1.39 13.90
C ILE A 52 0.53 0.40 13.94
N ILE A 53 -0.70 0.88 13.72
CA ILE A 53 -1.90 0.02 13.69
C ILE A 53 -1.95 -0.81 12.40
N ILE A 54 -1.56 -0.22 11.27
CA ILE A 54 -1.66 -0.85 9.95
C ILE A 54 -0.55 -1.89 9.74
N LEU A 55 0.65 -1.69 10.28
CA LEU A 55 1.81 -2.56 10.06
C LEU A 55 1.55 -4.04 10.38
N PRO A 56 0.97 -4.42 11.53
CA PRO A 56 0.68 -5.82 11.82
C PRO A 56 -0.27 -6.46 10.80
N TYR A 57 -1.28 -5.73 10.37
CA TYR A 57 -2.23 -6.17 9.34
C TYR A 57 -1.51 -6.46 8.01
N TYR A 58 -0.63 -5.57 7.55
CA TYR A 58 0.16 -5.79 6.34
C TYR A 58 1.10 -6.98 6.46
N CYS A 59 1.72 -7.18 7.62
CA CYS A 59 2.60 -8.33 7.85
C CYS A 59 1.84 -9.66 7.74
N VAL A 60 0.64 -9.73 8.30
CA VAL A 60 -0.21 -10.92 8.21
C VAL A 60 -0.58 -11.22 6.76
N ILE A 61 -1.09 -10.23 6.04
CA ILE A 61 -1.46 -10.40 4.61
C ILE A 61 -0.22 -10.74 3.79
N GLY A 62 0.93 -10.10 4.05
CA GLY A 62 2.17 -10.41 3.38
C GLY A 62 2.58 -11.87 3.54
N GLY A 63 2.43 -12.43 4.72
CA GLY A 63 2.63 -13.85 4.99
C GLY A 63 1.68 -14.74 4.17
N TRP A 64 0.40 -14.39 4.09
CA TRP A 64 -0.59 -15.13 3.28
C TRP A 64 -0.23 -15.11 1.80
N VAL A 65 0.13 -13.95 1.26
CA VAL A 65 0.53 -13.80 -0.15
C VAL A 65 1.73 -14.67 -0.48
N ILE A 66 2.75 -14.71 0.39
CA ILE A 66 3.92 -15.60 0.19
C ILE A 66 3.51 -17.06 0.20
N LYS A 67 2.63 -17.48 1.12
CA LYS A 67 2.11 -18.85 1.16
C LYS A 67 1.43 -19.23 -0.14
N PHE A 68 0.55 -18.38 -0.67
CA PHE A 68 -0.10 -18.63 -1.95
C PHE A 68 0.90 -18.66 -3.11
N ALA A 69 1.83 -17.71 -3.17
CA ALA A 69 2.89 -17.71 -4.17
C ALA A 69 3.71 -19.02 -4.11
N TRP A 70 4.04 -19.49 -2.93
CA TRP A 70 4.74 -20.78 -2.73
C TRP A 70 3.92 -21.95 -3.23
N ALA A 71 2.61 -22.00 -2.92
CA ALA A 71 1.73 -23.06 -3.38
C ALA A 71 1.67 -23.14 -4.92
N PHE A 72 1.62 -22.00 -5.61
CA PHE A 72 1.65 -21.95 -7.06
C PHE A 72 3.00 -22.39 -7.64
N LEU A 73 4.11 -21.96 -7.04
CA LEU A 73 5.47 -22.33 -7.48
C LEU A 73 5.76 -23.82 -7.29
N THR A 74 5.19 -24.45 -6.26
CA THR A 74 5.38 -25.88 -5.97
C THR A 74 4.40 -26.79 -6.71
N GLY A 75 3.61 -26.24 -7.65
CA GLY A 75 2.65 -27.01 -8.44
C GLY A 75 1.34 -27.34 -7.71
N SER A 76 1.15 -26.86 -6.49
CA SER A 76 -0.10 -27.04 -5.71
C SER A 76 -1.17 -25.98 -6.03
N GLY A 77 -1.05 -25.29 -7.17
CA GLY A 77 -1.93 -24.18 -7.56
C GLY A 77 -3.40 -24.59 -7.69
N ASN A 78 -3.69 -25.80 -8.19
CA ASN A 78 -5.06 -26.31 -8.28
C ASN A 78 -5.70 -26.50 -6.90
N ALA A 79 -4.94 -26.96 -5.91
CA ALA A 79 -5.39 -27.07 -4.53
C ALA A 79 -5.58 -25.67 -3.90
N ALA A 80 -4.69 -24.74 -4.19
CA ALA A 80 -4.76 -23.36 -3.70
C ALA A 80 -5.94 -22.55 -4.31
N ALA A 81 -6.47 -23.00 -5.47
CA ALA A 81 -7.63 -22.40 -6.12
C ALA A 81 -8.98 -22.94 -5.58
N ALA A 82 -8.97 -23.94 -4.69
CA ALA A 82 -10.19 -24.45 -4.06
C ALA A 82 -10.76 -23.44 -3.07
N ASP A 83 -12.09 -23.30 -3.02
CA ASP A 83 -12.80 -22.33 -2.20
C ASP A 83 -12.48 -22.45 -0.69
N ASP A 84 -12.25 -23.69 -0.23
CA ASP A 84 -11.97 -23.98 1.19
C ASP A 84 -10.49 -23.84 1.58
N TYR A 85 -9.59 -23.66 0.62
CA TYR A 85 -8.15 -23.64 0.90
C TYR A 85 -7.75 -22.52 1.84
N PHE A 86 -8.25 -21.31 1.59
CA PHE A 86 -7.98 -20.15 2.43
C PHE A 86 -8.56 -20.32 3.83
N SER A 87 -9.82 -20.76 3.92
CA SER A 87 -10.51 -20.99 5.21
C SER A 87 -9.77 -22.02 6.07
N ASN A 88 -9.35 -23.12 5.46
CA ASN A 88 -8.58 -24.16 6.12
C ASN A 88 -7.17 -23.69 6.53
N PHE A 89 -6.55 -22.82 5.73
CA PHE A 89 -5.25 -22.25 6.04
C PHE A 89 -5.33 -21.34 7.27
N ILE A 90 -6.28 -20.40 7.31
CA ILE A 90 -6.39 -19.46 8.45
C ILE A 90 -6.89 -20.14 9.74
N ALA A 91 -7.62 -21.27 9.63
CA ALA A 91 -8.04 -22.05 10.79
C ALA A 91 -6.88 -22.78 11.49
N ARG A 92 -5.76 -23.00 10.80
CA ARG A 92 -4.57 -23.61 11.40
C ARG A 92 -3.74 -22.55 12.11
N THR A 93 -3.60 -22.65 13.40
CA THR A 93 -2.90 -21.62 14.21
C THR A 93 -1.42 -21.49 13.87
N GLY A 94 -0.73 -22.57 13.54
CA GLY A 94 0.73 -22.59 13.34
C GLY A 94 1.18 -22.13 11.95
N GLU A 95 0.50 -22.56 10.91
CA GLU A 95 0.91 -22.33 9.52
C GLU A 95 0.88 -20.84 9.13
N PRO A 96 -0.18 -20.07 9.40
CA PRO A 96 -0.19 -18.62 9.15
C PRO A 96 0.89 -17.86 9.91
N VAL A 97 1.15 -18.25 11.17
CA VAL A 97 2.19 -17.62 12.00
C VAL A 97 3.59 -17.87 11.44
N MET A 98 3.86 -19.08 10.96
CA MET A 98 5.14 -19.39 10.32
C MET A 98 5.41 -18.49 9.10
N TRP A 99 4.41 -18.33 8.22
CA TRP A 99 4.53 -17.47 7.05
C TRP A 99 4.60 -15.98 7.39
N LEU A 100 3.92 -15.56 8.46
CA LEU A 100 4.05 -14.22 9.03
C LEU A 100 5.49 -13.95 9.48
N VAL A 101 6.07 -14.86 10.28
CA VAL A 101 7.44 -14.74 10.75
C VAL A 101 8.43 -14.69 9.58
N PHE A 102 8.24 -15.56 8.59
CA PHE A 102 9.07 -15.56 7.38
C PHE A 102 9.00 -14.21 6.65
N PHE A 103 7.80 -13.65 6.48
CA PHE A 103 7.61 -12.34 5.86
C PHE A 103 8.32 -11.23 6.66
N ILE A 104 8.17 -11.22 7.99
CA ILE A 104 8.82 -10.22 8.86
C ILE A 104 10.34 -10.34 8.76
N LEU A 105 10.89 -11.55 8.78
CA LEU A 105 12.33 -11.76 8.65
C LEU A 105 12.84 -11.26 7.29
N ALA A 106 12.19 -11.62 6.20
CA ALA A 106 12.55 -11.16 4.86
C ALA A 106 12.52 -9.63 4.75
N THR A 107 11.46 -9.01 5.26
CA THR A 107 11.33 -7.55 5.27
C THR A 107 12.38 -6.89 6.15
N SER A 108 12.68 -7.46 7.31
CA SER A 108 13.70 -6.95 8.22
C SER A 108 15.10 -6.97 7.59
N VAL A 109 15.44 -8.01 6.85
CA VAL A 109 16.72 -8.08 6.12
C VAL A 109 16.81 -6.93 5.11
N VAL A 110 15.75 -6.67 4.36
CA VAL A 110 15.71 -5.55 3.40
C VAL A 110 15.91 -4.21 4.09
N ILE A 111 15.26 -4.00 5.23
CA ILE A 111 15.36 -2.76 5.99
C ILE A 111 16.77 -2.58 6.59
N LEU A 112 17.38 -3.66 7.08
CA LEU A 112 18.75 -3.63 7.63
C LEU A 112 19.81 -3.27 6.58
N LEU A 113 19.58 -3.57 5.30
CA LEU A 113 20.43 -3.13 4.20
C LEU A 113 20.36 -1.61 3.95
N GLY A 114 19.40 -0.93 4.58
CA GLY A 114 19.20 0.51 4.51
C GLY A 114 18.39 0.96 3.30
N VAL A 115 18.10 2.27 3.26
CA VAL A 115 17.20 2.87 2.25
C VAL A 115 17.77 2.72 0.84
N ASN A 116 19.03 3.09 0.63
CA ASN A 116 19.64 3.13 -0.72
C ASN A 116 19.94 1.73 -1.26
N LYS A 117 20.51 0.85 -0.45
CA LYS A 117 20.91 -0.51 -0.88
C LYS A 117 19.79 -1.53 -0.77
N GLY A 118 18.95 -1.42 0.25
CA GLY A 118 17.84 -2.33 0.48
C GLY A 118 16.59 -1.90 -0.29
N ILE A 119 15.90 -0.89 0.21
CA ILE A 119 14.57 -0.51 -0.28
C ILE A 119 14.63 -0.02 -1.73
N GLU A 120 15.56 0.89 -2.07
CA GLU A 120 15.64 1.47 -3.41
C GLU A 120 15.98 0.44 -4.48
N ASN A 121 16.99 -0.41 -4.25
CA ASN A 121 17.40 -1.40 -5.25
C ASN A 121 16.34 -2.49 -5.46
N ILE A 122 15.69 -2.96 -4.39
CA ILE A 122 14.62 -3.93 -4.50
C ILE A 122 13.42 -3.31 -5.22
N SER A 123 13.05 -2.08 -4.89
CA SER A 123 11.96 -1.37 -5.56
C SER A 123 12.22 -1.15 -7.05
N LYS A 124 13.46 -0.88 -7.47
CA LYS A 124 13.83 -0.75 -8.89
C LYS A 124 13.55 -2.01 -9.71
N VAL A 125 13.58 -3.18 -9.09
CA VAL A 125 13.27 -4.46 -9.75
C VAL A 125 11.79 -4.79 -9.60
N LEU A 126 11.24 -4.65 -8.38
CA LEU A 126 9.86 -5.06 -8.11
C LEU A 126 8.82 -4.15 -8.79
N MET A 127 9.08 -2.85 -8.91
CA MET A 127 8.13 -1.92 -9.54
C MET A 127 7.89 -2.22 -11.03
N PRO A 128 8.93 -2.35 -11.89
CA PRO A 128 8.72 -2.77 -13.28
C PRO A 128 8.07 -4.15 -13.39
N LEU A 129 8.48 -5.11 -12.55
CA LEU A 129 7.87 -6.43 -12.52
C LEU A 129 6.37 -6.37 -12.21
N LEU A 130 5.97 -5.56 -11.22
CA LEU A 130 4.57 -5.35 -10.86
C LEU A 130 3.78 -4.74 -12.03
N VAL A 131 4.33 -3.76 -12.74
CA VAL A 131 3.68 -3.16 -13.91
C VAL A 131 3.47 -4.19 -15.01
N VAL A 132 4.52 -4.96 -15.36
CA VAL A 132 4.45 -6.01 -16.38
C VAL A 132 3.40 -7.06 -16.00
N LEU A 133 3.43 -7.58 -14.77
CA LEU A 133 2.44 -8.54 -14.29
C LEU A 133 1.02 -7.97 -14.31
N SER A 134 0.84 -6.72 -13.91
CA SER A 134 -0.47 -6.05 -13.94
C SER A 134 -1.02 -5.95 -15.36
N VAL A 135 -0.19 -5.62 -16.34
CA VAL A 135 -0.58 -5.58 -17.75
C VAL A 135 -0.95 -6.96 -18.27
N ILE A 136 -0.14 -7.99 -17.95
CA ILE A 136 -0.42 -9.37 -18.35
C ILE A 136 -1.77 -9.83 -17.78
N ILE A 137 -2.01 -9.59 -16.49
CA ILE A 137 -3.26 -9.96 -15.84
C ILE A 137 -4.44 -9.20 -16.46
N ALA A 138 -4.30 -7.89 -16.70
CA ALA A 138 -5.34 -7.08 -17.31
C ALA A 138 -5.71 -7.59 -18.70
N VAL A 139 -4.72 -7.88 -19.56
CA VAL A 139 -4.96 -8.45 -20.89
C VAL A 139 -5.62 -9.83 -20.77
N PHE A 140 -5.14 -10.68 -19.89
CA PHE A 140 -5.70 -12.01 -19.69
C PHE A 140 -7.17 -11.95 -19.22
N VAL A 141 -7.51 -11.09 -18.29
CA VAL A 141 -8.88 -10.95 -17.78
C VAL A 141 -9.81 -10.39 -18.85
N VAL A 142 -9.38 -9.37 -19.60
CA VAL A 142 -10.19 -8.73 -20.66
C VAL A 142 -10.48 -9.70 -21.80
N THR A 143 -9.59 -10.64 -22.08
CA THR A 143 -9.78 -11.64 -23.16
C THR A 143 -10.68 -12.82 -22.76
N ARG A 144 -11.13 -12.91 -21.50
CA ARG A 144 -12.01 -13.99 -21.05
C ARG A 144 -13.46 -13.80 -21.50
N PRO A 145 -14.17 -14.92 -21.83
CA PRO A 145 -15.61 -14.86 -22.10
C PRO A 145 -16.37 -14.24 -20.90
N GLY A 146 -17.24 -13.29 -21.15
CA GLY A 146 -17.99 -12.60 -20.09
C GLY A 146 -17.30 -11.37 -19.48
N ALA A 147 -16.04 -11.10 -19.81
CA ALA A 147 -15.32 -9.92 -19.30
C ALA A 147 -16.00 -8.58 -19.66
N GLY A 148 -16.74 -8.53 -20.77
CA GLY A 148 -17.45 -7.32 -21.21
C GLY A 148 -18.42 -6.76 -20.17
N ALA A 149 -19.13 -7.62 -19.43
CA ALA A 149 -20.02 -7.17 -18.37
C ALA A 149 -19.25 -6.50 -17.21
N GLY A 150 -18.11 -7.04 -16.84
CA GLY A 150 -17.24 -6.47 -15.81
C GLY A 150 -16.64 -5.14 -16.25
N ILE A 151 -16.20 -5.03 -17.50
CA ILE A 151 -15.67 -3.79 -18.07
C ILE A 151 -16.74 -2.70 -18.10
N VAL A 152 -17.95 -3.04 -18.53
CA VAL A 152 -19.09 -2.09 -18.54
C VAL A 152 -19.42 -1.64 -17.11
N TYR A 153 -19.45 -2.56 -16.14
CA TYR A 153 -19.68 -2.23 -14.74
C TYR A 153 -18.62 -1.24 -14.19
N TYR A 154 -17.35 -1.46 -14.55
CA TYR A 154 -16.26 -0.62 -14.09
C TYR A 154 -16.22 0.76 -14.78
N LEU A 155 -16.50 0.81 -16.07
CA LEU A 155 -16.40 2.05 -16.85
C LEU A 155 -17.70 2.87 -16.89
N LYS A 156 -18.87 2.24 -16.70
CA LYS A 156 -20.16 2.93 -16.73
C LYS A 156 -20.49 3.50 -15.35
N PRO A 157 -20.43 4.84 -15.17
CA PRO A 157 -20.75 5.46 -13.89
C PRO A 157 -22.26 5.33 -13.64
N ASP A 158 -22.61 4.76 -12.50
CA ASP A 158 -23.99 4.70 -12.01
C ASP A 158 -24.20 5.81 -10.97
N LEU A 159 -24.73 6.94 -11.43
CA LEU A 159 -24.94 8.11 -10.58
C LEU A 159 -26.00 7.87 -9.50
N SER A 160 -26.87 6.87 -9.66
CA SER A 160 -27.90 6.54 -8.67
C SER A 160 -27.34 5.96 -7.37
N LYS A 161 -26.11 5.41 -7.42
CA LYS A 161 -25.42 4.82 -6.28
C LYS A 161 -24.50 5.79 -5.52
N ILE A 162 -24.44 7.05 -5.96
CA ILE A 162 -23.64 8.06 -5.27
C ILE A 162 -24.38 8.48 -3.99
N SER A 163 -23.84 8.09 -2.86
CA SER A 163 -24.29 8.47 -1.53
C SER A 163 -23.16 9.14 -0.76
N ALA A 164 -23.48 9.86 0.32
CA ALA A 164 -22.47 10.42 1.21
C ALA A 164 -21.52 9.34 1.75
N ASN A 165 -22.05 8.15 2.08
CA ASN A 165 -21.25 7.03 2.54
C ASN A 165 -20.32 6.50 1.45
N ALA A 166 -20.77 6.41 0.20
CA ALA A 166 -19.94 6.01 -0.93
C ALA A 166 -18.81 7.01 -1.19
N PHE A 167 -19.09 8.31 -1.04
CA PHE A 167 -18.09 9.36 -1.15
C PHE A 167 -17.04 9.27 -0.03
N LEU A 168 -17.45 9.10 1.24
CA LEU A 168 -16.54 8.92 2.37
C LEU A 168 -15.69 7.65 2.23
N ALA A 169 -16.28 6.55 1.78
CA ALA A 169 -15.55 5.31 1.53
C ALA A 169 -14.50 5.47 0.41
N ALA A 170 -14.87 6.18 -0.67
CA ALA A 170 -13.94 6.47 -1.76
C ALA A 170 -12.78 7.37 -1.32
N LEU A 171 -13.06 8.40 -0.49
CA LEU A 171 -12.02 9.22 0.12
C LEU A 171 -11.11 8.39 1.02
N GLY A 172 -11.66 7.58 1.90
CA GLY A 172 -10.88 6.70 2.79
C GLY A 172 -9.97 5.75 2.00
N GLN A 173 -10.51 5.11 0.96
CA GLN A 173 -9.73 4.25 0.07
C GLN A 173 -8.61 5.01 -0.65
N LEU A 174 -8.85 6.25 -1.02
CA LEU A 174 -7.90 7.11 -1.69
C LEU A 174 -6.74 7.49 -0.77
N PHE A 175 -7.02 7.93 0.46
CA PHE A 175 -6.00 8.22 1.47
C PHE A 175 -5.18 6.97 1.81
N TYR A 176 -5.85 5.84 1.97
CA TYR A 176 -5.22 4.56 2.26
C TYR A 176 -4.28 4.09 1.15
N SER A 177 -4.73 4.09 -0.11
CA SER A 177 -3.94 3.59 -1.25
C SER A 177 -2.71 4.43 -1.55
N MET A 178 -2.74 5.72 -1.20
CA MET A 178 -1.62 6.64 -1.42
C MET A 178 -0.75 6.87 -0.18
N SER A 179 -1.10 6.23 0.94
CA SER A 179 -0.39 6.41 2.22
C SER A 179 -0.27 7.88 2.65
N LEU A 180 -1.28 8.71 2.30
CA LEU A 180 -1.33 10.12 2.69
C LEU A 180 -1.78 10.26 4.14
N ALA A 181 -1.34 11.31 4.80
CA ALA A 181 -1.60 11.60 6.23
C ALA A 181 -1.08 10.54 7.21
N MET A 182 -0.26 9.61 6.76
CA MET A 182 0.35 8.55 7.58
C MET A 182 1.80 8.89 7.97
N GLY A 183 2.30 10.07 7.60
CA GLY A 183 3.67 10.50 7.88
C GLY A 183 4.77 9.74 7.10
N ILE A 184 4.40 8.82 6.22
CA ILE A 184 5.35 8.03 5.43
C ILE A 184 6.11 8.94 4.47
N MET A 185 5.39 9.79 3.74
CA MET A 185 6.00 10.73 2.78
C MET A 185 6.86 11.78 3.47
N ILE A 186 6.52 12.20 4.69
CA ILE A 186 7.35 13.08 5.52
C ILE A 186 8.67 12.39 5.86
N THR A 187 8.62 11.13 6.24
CA THR A 187 9.82 10.33 6.57
C THR A 187 10.70 10.14 5.34
N TYR A 188 10.15 9.79 4.17
CA TYR A 188 10.92 9.74 2.94
C TYR A 188 11.52 11.11 2.56
N GLY A 189 10.75 12.19 2.72
CA GLY A 189 11.24 13.55 2.51
C GLY A 189 12.45 13.90 3.39
N SER A 190 12.49 13.38 4.62
CA SER A 190 13.58 13.65 5.56
C SER A 190 14.93 13.03 5.14
N TYR A 191 14.92 11.98 4.30
CA TYR A 191 16.13 11.37 3.75
C TYR A 191 16.64 12.07 2.49
N MET A 192 15.85 12.97 1.90
CA MET A 192 16.27 13.69 0.70
C MET A 192 17.32 14.77 1.04
N LYS A 193 18.36 14.89 0.20
CA LYS A 193 19.37 15.95 0.36
C LYS A 193 18.71 17.33 0.33
N LYS A 194 19.06 18.18 1.27
CA LYS A 194 18.69 19.60 1.20
C LYS A 194 19.35 20.19 -0.03
N VAL A 195 18.59 20.74 -0.95
CA VAL A 195 19.16 21.59 -2.01
C VAL A 195 19.45 22.90 -1.36
N SER A 196 20.74 23.25 -1.31
CA SER A 196 21.23 24.59 -0.95
C SER A 196 20.79 25.60 -1.99
#